data_4a99a13d4ea61e0fe738a2d12574fc1b
#
_entry.id   4a99a13d4ea61e0fe738a2d12574fc1b
#
_cell.length_a   1.000
_cell.length_b   1.000
_cell.length_c   1.000
_cell.angle_alpha   90.00
_cell.angle_beta   90.00
_cell.angle_gamma   90.00
#
_symmetry.space_group_name_H-M   'P 1'
#
loop_
_entity.id
_entity.type
_entity.pdbx_description
1 polymer ?
#
loop_
_entity_poly.entity_id
_entity_poly.type
_entity_poly.pdbx_seq_one_letter_code
_entity_poly.pdbx_strand_id
1 'polypeptide(L)'
;MPDQETLMTIRFAVSTIAAVVLLSACGAWQSVSDASASAYRAVFFKQVKVLKVDFTARAALNPDDIGRATSVAVRVYQLKDRKMFDGASYEDLLKNDKTVLAQDQQANMSTVLNPGASASLSQPMQADTMYIAIVAFYRNPGNGDGWKYVIRKKKLDPSKPLKVELADQIRLADDDAQRKASR
;
A
#
# COMPACT_ATOMS: atom_id res chain seq x y z
N MET A 1 16.74 -8.79 -75.76
CA MET A 1 17.76 -8.57 -74.70
C MET A 1 17.32 -7.35 -73.96
N PRO A 2 16.98 -7.43 -72.68
CA PRO A 2 16.61 -6.25 -71.92
C PRO A 2 17.83 -5.39 -71.67
N ASP A 3 17.65 -4.09 -71.87
CA ASP A 3 18.73 -3.09 -71.80
C ASP A 3 19.33 -3.04 -70.38
N GLN A 4 20.66 -2.88 -70.31
CA GLN A 4 21.41 -2.79 -69.04
C GLN A 4 20.89 -1.67 -68.12
N GLU A 5 20.39 -0.61 -68.71
CA GLU A 5 19.83 0.54 -67.99
C GLU A 5 18.57 0.22 -67.19
N THR A 6 17.68 -0.59 -67.71
CA THR A 6 16.46 -1.03 -67.04
C THR A 6 16.75 -1.93 -65.84
N LEU A 7 17.75 -2.78 -65.90
CA LEU A 7 18.17 -3.64 -64.80
C LEU A 7 18.82 -2.84 -63.64
N MET A 8 19.52 -1.77 -63.97
CA MET A 8 20.19 -0.90 -62.99
C MET A 8 19.17 -0.06 -62.20
N THR A 9 18.14 0.49 -62.86
CA THR A 9 17.07 1.24 -62.20
C THR A 9 16.19 0.38 -61.31
N ILE A 10 15.91 -0.86 -61.69
CA ILE A 10 15.17 -1.83 -60.87
C ILE A 10 15.96 -2.23 -59.61
N ARG A 11 17.26 -2.39 -59.71
CA ARG A 11 18.16 -2.70 -58.60
C ARG A 11 18.22 -1.56 -57.57
N PHE A 12 18.26 -0.32 -57.99
CA PHE A 12 18.21 0.85 -57.08
C PHE A 12 16.85 1.02 -56.45
N ALA A 13 15.75 0.81 -57.18
CA ALA A 13 14.39 0.89 -56.62
C ALA A 13 14.12 -0.20 -55.57
N VAL A 14 14.59 -1.42 -55.77
CA VAL A 14 14.46 -2.51 -54.81
C VAL A 14 15.31 -2.27 -53.55
N SER A 15 16.54 -1.72 -53.71
CA SER A 15 17.41 -1.37 -52.56
C SER A 15 16.83 -0.28 -51.68
N THR A 16 16.21 0.77 -52.28
CA THR A 16 15.59 1.86 -51.51
C THR A 16 14.33 1.42 -50.75
N ILE A 17 13.52 0.56 -51.35
CA ILE A 17 12.32 0.01 -50.67
C ILE A 17 12.73 -0.87 -49.51
N ALA A 18 13.75 -1.72 -49.63
CA ALA A 18 14.26 -2.55 -48.56
C ALA A 18 14.80 -1.76 -47.37
N ALA A 19 15.48 -0.59 -47.64
CA ALA A 19 16.02 0.27 -46.59
C ALA A 19 14.90 0.98 -45.77
N VAL A 20 13.80 1.39 -46.42
CA VAL A 20 12.67 2.05 -45.75
C VAL A 20 11.89 1.08 -44.83
N VAL A 21 11.77 -0.18 -45.21
CA VAL A 21 11.07 -1.20 -44.38
C VAL A 21 11.88 -1.55 -43.15
N LEU A 22 13.21 -1.50 -43.17
CA LEU A 22 14.07 -1.78 -42.03
C LEU A 22 14.07 -0.67 -40.96
N LEU A 23 13.84 0.62 -41.36
CA LEU A 23 13.77 1.72 -40.40
C LEU A 23 12.42 1.84 -39.64
N SER A 24 11.34 1.25 -40.18
CA SER A 24 10.03 1.28 -39.49
C SER A 24 9.86 0.16 -38.44
N ALA A 25 10.77 -0.80 -38.37
CA ALA A 25 10.69 -1.93 -37.42
C ALA A 25 11.10 -1.56 -35.97
N CYS A 26 11.87 -0.48 -35.77
CA CYS A 26 12.33 -0.10 -34.43
C CYS A 26 11.23 0.54 -33.55
N GLY A 27 10.18 1.12 -34.11
CA GLY A 27 9.10 1.77 -33.36
C GLY A 27 8.02 0.79 -32.85
N ALA A 28 7.80 -0.33 -33.54
CA ALA A 28 6.75 -1.27 -33.21
C ALA A 28 7.11 -2.22 -32.05
N TRP A 29 8.40 -2.44 -31.82
CA TRP A 29 8.86 -3.33 -30.73
C TRP A 29 8.76 -2.70 -29.35
N GLN A 30 8.92 -1.39 -29.20
CA GLN A 30 8.79 -0.70 -27.92
C GLN A 30 7.33 -0.64 -27.44
N SER A 31 6.39 -0.38 -28.35
CA SER A 31 4.97 -0.35 -28.00
C SER A 31 4.40 -1.72 -27.63
N VAL A 32 4.93 -2.81 -28.20
CA VAL A 32 4.51 -4.18 -27.85
C VAL A 32 5.08 -4.62 -26.49
N SER A 33 6.32 -4.24 -26.15
CA SER A 33 6.92 -4.56 -24.86
C SER A 33 6.25 -3.81 -23.70
N ASP A 34 5.87 -2.54 -23.91
CA ASP A 34 5.19 -1.74 -22.87
C ASP A 34 3.73 -2.17 -22.66
N ALA A 35 3.03 -2.56 -23.73
CA ALA A 35 1.69 -3.11 -23.64
C ALA A 35 1.67 -4.49 -22.96
N SER A 36 2.65 -5.35 -23.24
CA SER A 36 2.75 -6.67 -22.58
C SER A 36 3.19 -6.53 -21.12
N ALA A 37 4.11 -5.63 -20.79
CA ALA A 37 4.52 -5.37 -19.40
C ALA A 37 3.40 -4.76 -18.56
N SER A 38 2.60 -3.85 -19.13
CA SER A 38 1.44 -3.28 -18.43
C SER A 38 0.28 -4.28 -18.29
N ALA A 39 0.03 -5.12 -19.30
CA ALA A 39 -0.95 -6.21 -19.22
C ALA A 39 -0.51 -7.29 -18.20
N TYR A 40 0.78 -7.64 -18.18
CA TYR A 40 1.33 -8.57 -17.20
C TYR A 40 1.19 -8.03 -15.77
N ARG A 41 1.51 -6.74 -15.53
CA ARG A 41 1.30 -6.07 -14.24
C ARG A 41 -0.18 -6.00 -13.85
N ALA A 42 -1.08 -5.73 -14.78
CA ALA A 42 -2.52 -5.67 -14.52
C ALA A 42 -3.12 -7.04 -14.15
N VAL A 43 -2.59 -8.13 -14.69
CA VAL A 43 -3.08 -9.50 -14.43
C VAL A 43 -2.47 -10.06 -13.14
N PHE A 44 -1.19 -9.77 -12.84
CA PHE A 44 -0.49 -10.39 -11.71
C PHE A 44 -0.43 -9.53 -10.44
N PHE A 45 -0.67 -8.20 -10.54
CA PHE A 45 -0.66 -7.32 -9.39
C PHE A 45 -1.95 -6.49 -9.30
N LYS A 46 -3.00 -7.11 -8.77
CA LYS A 46 -4.22 -6.38 -8.42
C LYS A 46 -3.86 -5.32 -7.37
N GLN A 47 -3.74 -4.08 -7.80
CA GLN A 47 -3.35 -2.98 -6.90
C GLN A 47 -4.48 -2.67 -5.92
N VAL A 48 -4.12 -2.43 -4.66
CA VAL A 48 -5.07 -1.91 -3.66
C VAL A 48 -5.41 -0.46 -4.01
N LYS A 49 -6.61 -0.23 -4.55
CA LYS A 49 -7.12 1.11 -4.91
C LYS A 49 -7.79 1.81 -3.75
N VAL A 50 -8.30 1.06 -2.80
CA VAL A 50 -9.00 1.55 -1.61
C VAL A 50 -8.42 0.83 -0.40
N LEU A 51 -7.93 1.60 0.56
CA LEU A 51 -7.55 1.08 1.87
C LEU A 51 -8.85 0.85 2.67
N LYS A 52 -9.08 -0.39 3.06
CA LYS A 52 -10.17 -0.79 3.95
C LYS A 52 -9.56 -1.39 5.21
N VAL A 53 -9.96 -0.91 6.37
CA VAL A 53 -9.48 -1.41 7.67
C VAL A 53 -10.68 -1.67 8.56
N ASP A 54 -10.81 -2.91 9.01
CA ASP A 54 -11.83 -3.33 9.97
C ASP A 54 -11.17 -3.51 11.34
N PHE A 55 -11.68 -2.79 12.31
CA PHE A 55 -11.25 -2.85 13.70
C PHE A 55 -12.26 -3.63 14.53
N THR A 56 -11.73 -4.44 15.44
CA THR A 56 -12.51 -5.10 16.51
C THR A 56 -11.84 -4.81 17.85
N ALA A 57 -12.58 -4.27 18.79
CA ALA A 57 -12.10 -3.97 20.13
C ALA A 57 -12.47 -5.06 21.11
N ARG A 58 -11.53 -5.43 21.98
CA ARG A 58 -11.76 -6.34 23.09
C ARG A 58 -12.72 -5.72 24.11
N ALA A 59 -13.54 -6.52 24.80
CA ALA A 59 -14.46 -6.03 25.83
C ALA A 59 -13.75 -5.33 27.00
N ALA A 60 -12.56 -5.80 27.39
CA ALA A 60 -11.72 -5.19 28.44
C ALA A 60 -10.69 -4.21 27.85
N LEU A 61 -11.10 -3.39 26.84
CA LEU A 61 -10.23 -2.45 26.17
C LEU A 61 -9.80 -1.31 27.10
N ASN A 62 -8.49 -0.96 27.08
CA ASN A 62 -7.95 0.30 27.63
C ASN A 62 -8.45 0.62 29.06
N PRO A 63 -8.21 -0.25 30.05
CA PRO A 63 -8.76 -0.08 31.38
C PRO A 63 -8.26 1.20 32.07
N ASP A 64 -9.13 1.84 32.83
CA ASP A 64 -8.77 2.94 33.73
C ASP A 64 -8.12 2.40 35.01
N ASP A 65 -7.78 3.33 35.93
CA ASP A 65 -7.03 3.02 37.16
C ASP A 65 -7.80 2.11 38.14
N ILE A 66 -9.11 1.94 37.93
CA ILE A 66 -9.96 1.04 38.69
C ILE A 66 -10.45 -0.14 37.85
N GLY A 67 -9.82 -0.41 36.71
CA GLY A 67 -10.07 -1.57 35.85
C GLY A 67 -11.29 -1.47 34.94
N ARG A 68 -11.97 -0.32 34.83
CA ARG A 68 -13.10 -0.15 33.90
C ARG A 68 -12.60 0.06 32.48
N ALA A 69 -13.17 -0.70 31.55
CA ALA A 69 -12.87 -0.57 30.14
C ALA A 69 -13.25 0.83 29.61
N THR A 70 -12.37 1.43 28.81
CA THR A 70 -12.55 2.75 28.22
C THR A 70 -12.30 2.72 26.71
N SER A 71 -12.75 3.77 26.00
CA SER A 71 -12.56 3.91 24.56
C SER A 71 -11.10 4.19 24.19
N VAL A 72 -10.74 3.83 22.95
CA VAL A 72 -9.43 4.11 22.35
C VAL A 72 -9.62 4.89 21.07
N ALA A 73 -8.89 6.01 20.95
CA ALA A 73 -8.75 6.69 19.67
C ALA A 73 -7.73 5.95 18.80
N VAL A 74 -8.05 5.77 17.52
CA VAL A 74 -7.18 5.10 16.53
C VAL A 74 -6.98 6.03 15.35
N ARG A 75 -5.74 6.13 14.88
CA ARG A 75 -5.39 6.79 13.61
C ARG A 75 -4.74 5.80 12.67
N VAL A 76 -5.07 5.92 11.39
CA VAL A 76 -4.48 5.15 10.30
C VAL A 76 -3.85 6.14 9.34
N TYR A 77 -2.58 5.96 9.04
CA TYR A 77 -1.82 6.81 8.14
C TYR A 77 -1.44 6.03 6.88
N GLN A 78 -1.51 6.70 5.75
CA GLN A 78 -0.88 6.28 4.51
C GLN A 78 0.47 7.00 4.41
N LEU A 79 1.57 6.25 4.37
CA LEU A 79 2.92 6.81 4.42
C LEU A 79 3.72 6.45 3.16
N LYS A 80 4.51 7.41 2.67
CA LYS A 80 5.52 7.20 1.63
C LYS A 80 6.74 6.47 2.18
N ASP A 81 7.24 6.90 3.34
CA ASP A 81 8.29 6.24 4.10
C ASP A 81 7.83 6.03 5.54
N ARG A 82 8.45 5.07 6.24
CA ARG A 82 8.12 4.74 7.63
C ARG A 82 9.09 5.29 8.65
N LYS A 83 10.23 5.82 8.22
CA LYS A 83 11.35 6.20 9.09
C LYS A 83 10.94 7.20 10.16
N MET A 84 10.24 8.27 9.77
CA MET A 84 9.76 9.27 10.73
C MET A 84 8.74 8.67 11.70
N PHE A 85 7.85 7.81 11.21
CA PHE A 85 6.87 7.12 12.05
C PHE A 85 7.52 6.15 13.04
N ASP A 86 8.50 5.37 12.61
CA ASP A 86 9.20 4.42 13.48
C ASP A 86 9.95 5.12 14.61
N GLY A 87 10.58 6.26 14.32
CA GLY A 87 11.30 7.08 15.29
C GLY A 87 10.41 7.95 16.18
N ALA A 88 9.14 8.13 15.84
CA ALA A 88 8.22 8.97 16.59
C ALA A 88 7.83 8.35 17.94
N SER A 89 7.85 9.17 18.99
CA SER A 89 7.32 8.79 20.30
C SER A 89 5.79 8.76 20.30
N TYR A 90 5.22 8.14 21.34
CA TYR A 90 3.77 8.13 21.56
C TYR A 90 3.20 9.57 21.65
N GLU A 91 3.89 10.44 22.37
CA GLU A 91 3.47 11.82 22.58
C GLU A 91 3.55 12.65 21.30
N ASP A 92 4.57 12.43 20.47
CA ASP A 92 4.70 13.06 19.15
C ASP A 92 3.52 12.75 18.27
N LEU A 93 3.14 11.47 18.17
CA LEU A 93 2.00 11.06 17.34
C LEU A 93 0.65 11.45 17.93
N LEU A 94 0.56 11.56 19.26
CA LEU A 94 -0.65 12.02 19.93
C LEU A 94 -0.92 13.50 19.67
N LYS A 95 0.10 14.36 19.83
CA LYS A 95 -0.02 15.83 19.84
C LYS A 95 0.39 16.51 18.54
N ASN A 96 1.40 15.98 17.85
CA ASN A 96 2.13 16.67 16.77
C ASN A 96 2.25 15.83 15.47
N ASP A 97 1.42 14.83 15.27
CA ASP A 97 1.51 13.89 14.15
C ASP A 97 1.65 14.57 12.78
N LYS A 98 0.88 15.65 12.54
CA LYS A 98 0.94 16.42 11.29
C LYS A 98 2.31 17.03 11.02
N THR A 99 3.02 17.47 12.05
CA THR A 99 4.36 18.05 11.93
C THR A 99 5.40 16.94 11.80
N VAL A 100 5.31 15.92 12.65
CA VAL A 100 6.26 14.81 12.70
C VAL A 100 6.24 14.00 11.39
N LEU A 101 5.05 13.77 10.82
CA LEU A 101 4.86 12.99 9.63
C LEU A 101 4.72 13.81 8.33
N ALA A 102 4.94 15.14 8.39
CA ALA A 102 4.66 16.07 7.29
C ALA A 102 5.23 15.65 5.93
N GLN A 103 6.44 15.06 5.90
CA GLN A 103 7.13 14.69 4.67
C GLN A 103 6.64 13.35 4.09
N ASP A 104 6.13 12.47 4.94
CA ASP A 104 5.81 11.09 4.57
C ASP A 104 4.32 10.81 4.50
N GLN A 105 3.50 11.57 5.23
CA GLN A 105 2.06 11.37 5.30
C GLN A 105 1.39 11.78 3.99
N GLN A 106 0.74 10.81 3.34
CA GLN A 106 -0.04 11.02 2.11
C GLN A 106 -1.54 11.25 2.42
N ALA A 107 -2.04 10.54 3.43
CA ALA A 107 -3.41 10.67 3.91
C ALA A 107 -3.53 10.07 5.32
N ASN A 108 -4.60 10.40 6.02
CA ASN A 108 -4.95 9.75 7.28
C ASN A 108 -6.47 9.60 7.44
N MET A 109 -6.88 8.71 8.31
CA MET A 109 -8.25 8.54 8.79
C MET A 109 -8.22 8.14 10.26
N SER A 110 -9.29 8.42 11.00
CA SER A 110 -9.35 8.15 12.43
C SER A 110 -10.74 7.69 12.88
N THR A 111 -10.78 7.00 13.99
CA THR A 111 -12.01 6.60 14.67
C THR A 111 -11.78 6.47 16.16
N VAL A 112 -12.86 6.35 16.92
CA VAL A 112 -12.82 5.99 18.33
C VAL A 112 -13.56 4.67 18.48
N LEU A 113 -12.92 3.68 19.11
CA LEU A 113 -13.53 2.40 19.41
C LEU A 113 -13.91 2.32 20.89
N ASN A 114 -15.14 1.95 21.13
CA ASN A 114 -15.61 1.58 22.46
C ASN A 114 -15.24 0.12 22.78
N PRO A 115 -15.13 -0.25 24.06
CA PRO A 115 -14.94 -1.64 24.47
C PRO A 115 -15.97 -2.58 23.84
N GLY A 116 -15.51 -3.68 23.25
CA GLY A 116 -16.34 -4.68 22.56
C GLY A 116 -16.94 -4.25 21.22
N ALA A 117 -16.67 -3.02 20.75
CA ALA A 117 -17.21 -2.52 19.49
C ALA A 117 -16.34 -2.88 18.29
N SER A 118 -16.91 -2.72 17.10
CA SER A 118 -16.21 -2.80 15.81
C SER A 118 -16.42 -1.52 15.02
N ALA A 119 -15.46 -1.17 14.16
CA ALA A 119 -15.56 -0.06 13.24
C ALA A 119 -14.84 -0.39 11.93
N SER A 120 -15.37 0.10 10.81
CA SER A 120 -14.75 -0.02 9.49
C SER A 120 -14.38 1.35 8.96
N LEU A 121 -13.13 1.51 8.52
CA LEU A 121 -12.64 2.70 7.86
C LEU A 121 -12.31 2.40 6.40
N SER A 122 -12.58 3.36 5.52
CA SER A 122 -12.30 3.22 4.09
C SER A 122 -11.85 4.55 3.51
N GLN A 123 -10.74 4.54 2.74
CA GLN A 123 -10.17 5.71 2.11
C GLN A 123 -9.50 5.32 0.79
N PRO A 124 -9.54 6.17 -0.27
CA PRO A 124 -8.75 5.95 -1.46
C PRO A 124 -7.27 5.78 -1.14
N MET A 125 -6.63 4.79 -1.78
CA MET A 125 -5.19 4.58 -1.64
C MET A 125 -4.44 5.65 -2.44
N GLN A 126 -3.60 6.42 -1.76
CA GLN A 126 -2.76 7.41 -2.43
C GLN A 126 -1.68 6.73 -3.28
N ALA A 127 -1.29 7.35 -4.39
CA ALA A 127 -0.37 6.76 -5.37
C ALA A 127 0.98 6.39 -4.73
N ASP A 128 1.56 7.34 -4.00
CA ASP A 128 2.89 7.22 -3.40
C ASP A 128 2.92 6.47 -2.07
N THR A 129 1.77 5.94 -1.62
CA THR A 129 1.72 5.15 -0.39
C THR A 129 2.51 3.86 -0.54
N MET A 130 3.47 3.66 0.37
CA MET A 130 4.27 2.44 0.48
C MET A 130 3.96 1.65 1.76
N TYR A 131 3.49 2.35 2.81
CA TYR A 131 3.21 1.78 4.13
C TYR A 131 1.85 2.26 4.65
N ILE A 132 1.20 1.40 5.42
CA ILE A 132 0.05 1.73 6.25
C ILE A 132 0.52 1.64 7.69
N ALA A 133 0.36 2.72 8.44
CA ALA A 133 0.69 2.78 9.85
C ALA A 133 -0.58 2.98 10.68
N ILE A 134 -0.68 2.29 11.79
CA ILE A 134 -1.81 2.31 12.70
C ILE A 134 -1.31 2.68 14.09
N VAL A 135 -1.99 3.58 14.75
CA VAL A 135 -1.73 4.00 16.14
C VAL A 135 -3.00 3.86 16.94
N ALA A 136 -2.90 3.24 18.11
CA ALA A 136 -3.96 3.19 19.10
C ALA A 136 -3.50 3.96 20.34
N PHE A 137 -4.26 4.97 20.73
CA PHE A 137 -3.92 5.85 21.84
C PHE A 137 -4.49 5.31 23.15
N TYR A 138 -3.78 4.31 23.68
CA TYR A 138 -4.09 3.72 25.00
C TYR A 138 -3.72 4.66 26.14
N ARG A 139 -4.44 4.58 27.27
CA ARG A 139 -4.07 5.31 28.51
C ARG A 139 -2.68 4.92 29.00
N ASN A 140 -2.40 3.61 28.96
CA ASN A 140 -1.12 3.04 29.36
C ASN A 140 -0.52 2.29 28.16
N PRO A 141 0.26 2.95 27.29
CA PRO A 141 0.82 2.32 26.09
C PRO A 141 1.91 1.28 26.40
N GLY A 142 2.36 1.20 27.67
CA GLY A 142 3.47 0.34 28.09
C GLY A 142 4.83 0.85 27.58
N ASN A 143 5.88 0.07 27.84
CA ASN A 143 7.26 0.43 27.47
C ASN A 143 7.66 -0.06 26.07
N GLY A 144 6.74 -0.69 25.33
CA GLY A 144 6.98 -1.25 24.00
C GLY A 144 6.19 -0.56 22.90
N ASP A 145 6.35 -1.06 21.67
CA ASP A 145 5.69 -0.53 20.48
C ASP A 145 4.28 -1.14 20.23
N GLY A 146 3.68 -1.80 21.22
CA GLY A 146 2.36 -2.44 21.06
C GLY A 146 1.21 -1.48 20.71
N TRP A 147 1.40 -0.17 20.87
CA TRP A 147 0.46 0.89 20.54
C TRP A 147 0.55 1.37 19.09
N LYS A 148 1.58 0.96 18.32
CA LYS A 148 1.75 1.29 16.89
C LYS A 148 2.03 0.04 16.07
N TYR A 149 1.60 0.05 14.79
CA TYR A 149 1.81 -1.06 13.86
C TYR A 149 2.04 -0.52 12.45
N VAL A 150 2.94 -1.14 11.69
CA VAL A 150 3.23 -0.76 10.30
C VAL A 150 3.20 -1.99 9.40
N ILE A 151 2.47 -1.90 8.29
CA ILE A 151 2.44 -2.91 7.24
C ILE A 151 2.81 -2.30 5.89
N ARG A 152 3.55 -3.03 5.06
CA ARG A 152 3.83 -2.60 3.67
C ARG A 152 2.57 -2.74 2.81
N LYS A 153 2.26 -1.73 1.97
CA LYS A 153 1.14 -1.76 1.01
C LYS A 153 1.09 -3.05 0.18
N LYS A 154 2.25 -3.57 -0.25
CA LYS A 154 2.36 -4.80 -1.04
C LYS A 154 1.91 -6.09 -0.31
N LYS A 155 1.77 -6.04 1.02
CA LYS A 155 1.28 -7.16 1.84
C LYS A 155 -0.24 -7.11 2.04
N LEU A 156 -0.90 -6.05 1.62
CA LEU A 156 -2.36 -5.95 1.69
C LEU A 156 -3.00 -6.81 0.61
N ASP A 157 -4.09 -7.49 0.98
CA ASP A 157 -4.96 -8.17 0.01
C ASP A 157 -5.89 -7.13 -0.65
N PRO A 158 -5.86 -6.96 -1.99
CA PRO A 158 -6.73 -5.99 -2.66
C PRO A 158 -8.23 -6.30 -2.57
N SER A 159 -8.60 -7.52 -2.22
CA SER A 159 -9.99 -7.99 -2.16
C SER A 159 -10.56 -8.03 -0.74
N LYS A 160 -9.71 -7.89 0.29
CA LYS A 160 -10.10 -8.03 1.69
C LYS A 160 -9.71 -6.79 2.50
N PRO A 161 -10.47 -6.41 3.54
CA PRO A 161 -10.04 -5.40 4.49
C PRO A 161 -8.88 -5.91 5.34
N LEU A 162 -8.00 -4.99 5.75
CA LEU A 162 -7.03 -5.24 6.80
C LEU A 162 -7.77 -5.37 8.14
N LYS A 163 -7.72 -6.53 8.77
CA LYS A 163 -8.40 -6.82 10.03
C LYS A 163 -7.45 -6.57 11.20
N VAL A 164 -7.86 -5.69 12.09
CA VAL A 164 -7.07 -5.24 13.24
C VAL A 164 -7.85 -5.47 14.53
N GLU A 165 -7.27 -6.18 15.47
CA GLU A 165 -7.79 -6.35 16.81
C GLU A 165 -7.08 -5.38 17.77
N LEU A 166 -7.85 -4.68 18.58
CA LEU A 166 -7.39 -3.85 19.68
C LEU A 166 -7.64 -4.56 21.01
N ALA A 167 -6.56 -4.96 21.63
CA ALA A 167 -6.53 -5.55 22.96
C ALA A 167 -5.62 -4.71 23.88
N ASP A 168 -4.67 -5.33 24.57
CA ASP A 168 -3.61 -4.65 25.32
C ASP A 168 -2.56 -4.02 24.37
N GLN A 169 -2.60 -4.44 23.12
CA GLN A 169 -1.79 -3.96 22.00
C GLN A 169 -2.53 -4.15 20.68
N ILE A 170 -2.04 -3.51 19.62
CA ILE A 170 -2.53 -3.72 18.25
C ILE A 170 -2.09 -5.10 17.75
N ARG A 171 -3.02 -5.87 17.16
CA ARG A 171 -2.76 -7.17 16.52
C ARG A 171 -3.43 -7.23 15.16
N LEU A 172 -2.83 -7.97 14.23
CA LEU A 172 -3.50 -8.36 12.99
C LEU A 172 -4.20 -9.71 13.20
N ALA A 173 -5.47 -9.79 12.84
CA ALA A 173 -6.25 -11.02 13.00
C ALA A 173 -5.69 -12.20 12.19
N ASP A 174 -5.07 -11.92 11.03
CA ASP A 174 -4.48 -12.96 10.18
C ASP A 174 -3.16 -13.51 10.75
N ASP A 175 -2.37 -12.73 11.48
CA ASP A 175 -1.14 -13.19 12.14
C ASP A 175 -1.47 -14.17 13.28
N ASP A 176 -2.57 -13.97 13.99
CA ASP A 176 -3.02 -14.87 15.05
C ASP A 176 -3.59 -16.18 14.50
N ALA A 177 -4.23 -16.16 13.33
CA ALA A 177 -4.67 -17.38 12.65
C ALA A 177 -3.48 -18.27 12.23
N GLN A 178 -2.40 -17.66 11.72
CA GLN A 178 -1.18 -18.39 11.35
C GLN A 178 -0.44 -18.94 12.57
N ARG A 179 -0.38 -18.22 13.70
CA ARG A 179 0.21 -18.71 14.94
C ARG A 179 -0.56 -19.87 15.56
N LYS A 180 -1.89 -19.88 15.46
CA LYS A 180 -2.72 -21.00 15.94
C LYS A 180 -2.59 -22.26 15.07
N ALA A 181 -2.36 -22.11 13.78
CA ALA A 181 -2.19 -23.25 12.87
C ALA A 181 -0.81 -23.91 12.95
N SER A 182 0.17 -23.25 13.60
CA SER A 182 1.56 -23.74 13.78
C SER A 182 1.83 -24.34 15.16
N ARG A 183 0.83 -24.47 16.02
CA ARG A 183 0.88 -25.15 17.33
C ARG A 183 0.11 -26.45 17.31
#